data_110c935ef75d7c6ca8bc4fbe1da6e6f4
#
_entry.id   110c935ef75d7c6ca8bc4fbe1da6e6f4
#
_cell.length_a   1.000
_cell.length_b   1.000
_cell.length_c   1.000
_cell.angle_alpha   90.00
_cell.angle_beta   90.00
_cell.angle_gamma   90.00
#
_symmetry.space_group_name_H-M   'P 1'
#
loop_
_entity.id
_entity.type
_entity.pdbx_description
1 polymer ?
#
loop_
_entity_poly.entity_id
_entity_poly.type
_entity_poly.pdbx_seq_one_letter_code
_entity_poly.pdbx_strand_id
1 'polypeptide(L)'
;MNVRNKNAKAFICKVDRESSRLSVNLLFGSGKTIISTPDRGRSEGHFVPPDEDDAGYIAIATGGKSEQWLHTLAHEYTHMLQWFRDHPLWLEWQEKGTEIAYYKLEEYTERQACRLIEKHGLPCGDHMSRADKYLRDLRNSLTP
;
A
#
# COMPACT_ATOMS: atom_id res chain seq x y z
N MET A 1 6.53 16.92 6.11
CA MET A 1 6.52 15.67 6.86
C MET A 1 7.80 15.55 7.68
N ASN A 2 7.68 15.43 8.98
CA ASN A 2 8.83 15.33 9.87
C ASN A 2 8.85 13.95 10.53
N VAL A 3 9.67 13.04 9.98
CA VAL A 3 9.81 11.68 10.50
C VAL A 3 11.09 11.61 11.32
N ARG A 4 10.94 11.41 12.64
CA ARG A 4 12.08 11.34 13.58
C ARG A 4 12.63 9.94 13.76
N ASN A 5 11.81 8.91 13.54
CA ASN A 5 12.20 7.52 13.75
C ASN A 5 13.21 7.08 12.68
N LYS A 6 14.35 6.56 13.12
CA LYS A 6 15.45 6.13 12.23
C LYS A 6 15.04 5.00 11.29
N ASN A 7 14.31 4.01 11.81
CA ASN A 7 13.88 2.87 11.00
C ASN A 7 12.85 3.29 9.95
N ALA A 8 11.94 4.20 10.31
CA ALA A 8 10.96 4.76 9.38
C ALA A 8 11.65 5.53 8.25
N LYS A 9 12.64 6.38 8.57
CA LYS A 9 13.43 7.10 7.56
C LYS A 9 14.13 6.14 6.61
N ALA A 10 14.77 5.11 7.14
CA ALA A 10 15.49 4.12 6.34
C ALA A 10 14.52 3.38 5.40
N PHE A 11 13.35 3.02 5.89
CA PHE A 11 12.33 2.34 5.08
C PHE A 11 11.79 3.23 3.97
N ILE A 12 11.48 4.50 4.27
CA ILE A 12 11.02 5.47 3.27
C ILE A 12 12.09 5.64 2.17
N CYS A 13 13.35 5.78 2.55
CA CYS A 13 14.45 5.89 1.58
C CYS A 13 14.58 4.63 0.71
N LYS A 14 14.39 3.45 1.30
CA LYS A 14 14.38 2.19 0.56
C LYS A 14 13.25 2.16 -0.47
N VAL A 15 12.04 2.49 -0.07
CA VAL A 15 10.87 2.53 -0.98
C VAL A 15 11.10 3.54 -2.10
N ASP A 16 11.56 4.74 -1.76
CA ASP A 16 11.84 5.78 -2.75
C ASP A 16 12.88 5.32 -3.79
N ARG A 17 13.96 4.73 -3.33
CA ARG A 17 15.02 4.23 -4.22
C ARG A 17 14.52 3.11 -5.14
N GLU A 18 13.80 2.14 -4.58
CA GLU A 18 13.29 1.01 -5.37
C GLU A 18 12.19 1.45 -6.33
N SER A 19 11.28 2.31 -5.90
CA SER A 19 10.22 2.83 -6.77
C SER A 19 10.79 3.64 -7.92
N SER A 20 11.79 4.48 -7.67
CA SER A 20 12.45 5.26 -8.71
C SER A 20 13.07 4.39 -9.80
N ARG A 21 13.66 3.26 -9.43
CA ARG A 21 14.22 2.31 -10.39
C ARG A 21 13.17 1.67 -11.29
N LEU A 22 11.93 1.62 -10.84
CA LEU A 22 10.81 1.00 -11.56
C LEU A 22 9.92 2.05 -12.26
N SER A 23 10.38 3.29 -12.36
CA SER A 23 9.61 4.41 -12.91
C SER A 23 8.31 4.67 -12.14
N VAL A 24 8.38 4.53 -10.82
CA VAL A 24 7.28 4.78 -9.90
C VAL A 24 7.65 5.96 -8.98
N ASN A 25 6.82 6.98 -8.95
CA ASN A 25 7.03 8.15 -8.09
C ASN A 25 6.43 7.92 -6.71
N LEU A 26 7.17 8.25 -5.66
CA LEU A 26 6.66 8.22 -4.30
C LEU A 26 6.17 9.61 -3.91
N LEU A 27 4.87 9.72 -3.63
CA LEU A 27 4.20 10.98 -3.36
C LEU A 27 3.54 10.96 -1.97
N PHE A 28 3.74 12.03 -1.20
CA PHE A 28 3.11 12.20 0.10
C PHE A 28 2.18 13.41 0.08
N GLY A 29 0.92 13.18 0.47
CA GLY A 29 -0.08 14.24 0.61
C GLY A 29 -0.31 14.57 2.08
N SER A 30 -0.49 15.86 2.41
CA SER A 30 -0.64 16.32 3.80
C SER A 30 -2.03 16.08 4.39
N GLY A 31 -3.01 15.68 3.59
CA GLY A 31 -4.36 15.36 4.05
C GLY A 31 -4.47 13.99 4.72
N LYS A 32 -5.63 13.72 5.31
CA LYS A 32 -5.94 12.40 5.88
C LYS A 32 -6.26 11.35 4.81
N THR A 33 -6.66 11.79 3.65
CA THR A 33 -6.96 10.96 2.48
C THR A 33 -6.42 11.62 1.22
N ILE A 34 -6.27 10.82 0.18
CA ILE A 34 -5.91 11.28 -1.16
C ILE A 34 -7.03 10.88 -2.13
N ILE A 35 -7.09 11.58 -3.27
CA ILE A 35 -7.98 11.17 -4.37
C ILE A 35 -7.14 10.28 -5.30
N SER A 36 -7.47 8.99 -5.34
CA SER A 36 -6.72 8.04 -6.16
C SER A 36 -7.13 8.14 -7.64
N THR A 37 -8.41 8.13 -7.92
CA THR A 37 -9.01 8.37 -9.25
C THR A 37 -10.40 8.93 -9.05
N PRO A 38 -10.98 9.64 -10.06
CA PRO A 38 -12.37 10.10 -9.97
C PRO A 38 -13.38 8.99 -9.66
N ASP A 39 -13.13 7.77 -10.16
CA ASP A 39 -14.04 6.63 -10.02
C ASP A 39 -13.91 5.91 -8.68
N ARG A 40 -12.73 5.96 -8.05
CA ARG A 40 -12.43 5.24 -6.80
C ARG A 40 -12.63 6.08 -5.55
N GLY A 41 -12.80 7.40 -5.71
CA GLY A 41 -12.97 8.30 -4.59
C GLY A 41 -11.71 8.50 -3.78
N ARG A 42 -11.85 8.67 -2.46
CA ARG A 42 -10.74 8.94 -1.54
C ARG A 42 -10.23 7.66 -0.88
N SER A 43 -8.91 7.59 -0.70
CA SER A 43 -8.26 6.51 0.04
C SER A 43 -7.09 7.06 0.86
N GLU A 44 -6.55 6.23 1.74
CA GLU A 44 -5.37 6.59 2.54
C GLU A 44 -4.08 6.39 1.76
N GLY A 45 -4.08 5.50 0.79
CA GLY A 45 -2.94 5.25 -0.09
C GLY A 45 -3.37 4.55 -1.37
N HIS A 46 -2.50 4.61 -2.37
CA HIS A 46 -2.78 4.02 -3.66
C HIS A 46 -1.49 3.76 -4.44
N PHE A 47 -1.46 2.64 -5.16
CA PHE A 47 -0.40 2.32 -6.13
C PHE A 47 -0.98 2.23 -7.53
N VAL A 48 -0.34 2.91 -8.46
CA VAL A 48 -0.64 2.83 -9.90
C VAL A 48 0.64 2.43 -10.62
N PRO A 49 0.65 1.30 -11.35
CA PRO A 49 1.82 0.93 -12.13
C PRO A 49 2.08 1.90 -13.27
N PRO A 50 3.35 2.03 -13.71
CA PRO A 50 3.65 2.81 -14.90
C PRO A 50 3.09 2.15 -16.16
N ASP A 51 2.84 2.95 -17.18
CA ASP A 51 2.46 2.49 -18.50
C ASP A 51 3.43 3.06 -19.56
N GLU A 52 3.09 2.93 -20.85
CA GLU A 52 3.96 3.40 -21.93
C GLU A 52 4.16 4.91 -21.95
N ASP A 53 3.15 5.66 -21.49
CA ASP A 53 3.14 7.13 -21.58
C ASP A 53 3.47 7.81 -20.26
N ASP A 54 3.13 7.19 -19.12
CA ASP A 54 3.21 7.81 -17.81
C ASP A 54 3.97 6.95 -16.80
N ALA A 55 4.72 7.64 -15.94
CA ALA A 55 5.29 7.00 -14.75
C ALA A 55 4.17 6.55 -13.81
N GLY A 56 4.41 5.45 -13.09
CA GLY A 56 3.53 5.04 -12.01
C GLY A 56 3.72 5.87 -10.76
N TYR A 57 2.92 5.62 -9.73
CA TYR A 57 3.11 6.29 -8.45
C TYR A 57 2.61 5.45 -7.29
N ILE A 58 3.21 5.69 -6.13
CA ILE A 58 2.67 5.36 -4.82
C ILE A 58 2.33 6.69 -4.16
N ALA A 59 1.06 6.87 -3.79
CA ALA A 59 0.61 8.08 -3.11
C ALA A 59 0.11 7.72 -1.72
N ILE A 60 0.59 8.44 -0.70
CA ILE A 60 0.29 8.17 0.70
C ILE A 60 -0.21 9.45 1.36
N ALA A 61 -1.36 9.38 2.04
CA ALA A 61 -1.88 10.46 2.86
C ALA A 61 -1.19 10.45 4.23
N THR A 62 -0.54 11.54 4.61
CA THR A 62 0.25 11.62 5.86
C THR A 62 -0.37 12.52 6.92
N GLY A 63 -1.63 12.95 6.74
CA GLY A 63 -2.32 13.82 7.70
C GLY A 63 -2.80 13.13 8.97
N GLY A 64 -2.78 11.78 9.00
CA GLY A 64 -3.07 11.01 10.20
C GLY A 64 -1.82 10.69 11.02
N LYS A 65 -1.93 9.73 11.92
CA LYS A 65 -0.80 9.26 12.74
C LYS A 65 0.24 8.54 11.89
N SER A 66 1.53 8.75 12.18
CA SER A 66 2.62 8.11 11.44
C SER A 66 2.56 6.59 11.49
N GLU A 67 2.13 5.99 12.60
CA GLU A 67 1.97 4.54 12.70
C GLU A 67 0.97 3.98 11.67
N GLN A 68 -0.03 4.76 11.30
CA GLN A 68 -1.04 4.35 10.32
C GLN A 68 -0.55 4.55 8.89
N TRP A 69 0.01 5.72 8.56
CA TRP A 69 0.44 5.94 7.18
C TRP A 69 1.74 5.18 6.82
N LEU A 70 2.57 4.81 7.80
CA LEU A 70 3.70 3.90 7.56
C LEU A 70 3.20 2.49 7.23
N HIS A 71 2.14 2.03 7.89
CA HIS A 71 1.49 0.77 7.54
C HIS A 71 0.94 0.82 6.11
N THR A 72 0.26 1.90 5.75
CA THR A 72 -0.26 2.12 4.39
C THR A 72 0.88 2.12 3.36
N LEU A 73 2.01 2.75 3.68
CA LEU A 73 3.18 2.74 2.81
C LEU A 73 3.70 1.31 2.57
N ALA A 74 3.79 0.50 3.63
CA ALA A 74 4.20 -0.90 3.52
C ALA A 74 3.22 -1.70 2.64
N HIS A 75 1.93 -1.43 2.75
CA HIS A 75 0.88 -2.04 1.94
C HIS A 75 1.05 -1.69 0.45
N GLU A 76 1.15 -0.41 0.12
CA GLU A 76 1.26 0.02 -1.28
C GLU A 76 2.60 -0.38 -1.91
N TYR A 77 3.67 -0.36 -1.13
CA TYR A 77 4.96 -0.88 -1.56
C TYR A 77 4.87 -2.37 -1.92
N THR A 78 4.11 -3.14 -1.14
CA THR A 78 3.87 -4.56 -1.42
C THR A 78 3.15 -4.74 -2.76
N HIS A 79 2.15 -3.91 -3.07
CA HIS A 79 1.47 -3.94 -4.37
C HIS A 79 2.45 -3.65 -5.52
N MET A 80 3.34 -2.71 -5.35
CA MET A 80 4.38 -2.42 -6.36
C MET A 80 5.25 -3.65 -6.63
N LEU A 81 5.66 -4.36 -5.58
CA LEU A 81 6.45 -5.58 -5.74
C LEU A 81 5.67 -6.71 -6.41
N GLN A 82 4.38 -6.85 -6.09
CA GLN A 82 3.50 -7.82 -6.73
C GLN A 82 3.39 -7.55 -8.23
N TRP A 83 3.16 -6.32 -8.59
CA TRP A 83 3.12 -5.91 -10.00
C TRP A 83 4.43 -6.21 -10.70
N PHE A 84 5.55 -5.77 -10.13
CA PHE A 84 6.88 -5.94 -10.75
C PHE A 84 7.26 -7.41 -10.94
N ARG A 85 6.88 -8.27 -10.00
CA ARG A 85 7.22 -9.70 -10.00
C ARG A 85 6.17 -10.58 -10.66
N ASP A 86 5.14 -10.00 -11.26
CA ASP A 86 4.01 -10.74 -11.84
C ASP A 86 3.42 -11.77 -10.87
N HIS A 87 3.16 -11.33 -9.64
CA HIS A 87 2.63 -12.20 -8.59
C HIS A 87 1.29 -12.81 -9.03
N PRO A 88 1.06 -14.12 -8.83
CA PRO A 88 -0.16 -14.78 -9.29
C PRO A 88 -1.46 -14.14 -8.81
N LEU A 89 -1.53 -13.65 -7.57
CA LEU A 89 -2.73 -13.00 -7.04
C LEU A 89 -2.96 -11.62 -7.69
N TRP A 90 -1.89 -10.89 -8.01
CA TRP A 90 -1.98 -9.64 -8.76
C TRP A 90 -2.53 -9.88 -10.16
N LEU A 91 -1.99 -10.88 -10.86
CA LEU A 91 -2.42 -11.23 -12.21
C LEU A 91 -3.86 -11.74 -12.22
N GLU A 92 -4.26 -12.56 -11.25
CA GLU A 92 -5.63 -13.04 -11.12
C GLU A 92 -6.62 -11.88 -10.97
N TRP A 93 -6.30 -10.91 -10.11
CA TRP A 93 -7.16 -9.75 -9.94
C TRP A 93 -7.25 -8.90 -11.21
N GLN A 94 -6.12 -8.67 -11.90
CA GLN A 94 -6.11 -7.93 -13.16
C GLN A 94 -6.95 -8.62 -14.24
N GLU A 95 -6.90 -9.94 -14.30
CA GLU A 95 -7.65 -10.72 -15.29
C GLU A 95 -9.15 -10.80 -14.97
N LYS A 96 -9.48 -11.15 -13.73
CA LYS A 96 -10.87 -11.43 -13.33
C LYS A 96 -11.65 -10.21 -12.86
N GLY A 97 -11.00 -9.28 -12.15
CA GLY A 97 -11.62 -8.09 -11.59
C GLY A 97 -12.73 -8.39 -10.58
N THR A 98 -12.77 -9.59 -10.00
CA THR A 98 -13.82 -9.99 -9.06
C THR A 98 -13.52 -9.54 -7.63
N GLU A 99 -14.58 -9.39 -6.82
CA GLU A 99 -14.43 -9.07 -5.39
C GLU A 99 -13.60 -10.11 -4.65
N ILE A 100 -13.78 -11.40 -4.97
CA ILE A 100 -13.04 -12.47 -4.30
C ILE A 100 -11.55 -12.46 -4.69
N ALA A 101 -11.22 -12.17 -5.95
CA ALA A 101 -9.83 -12.03 -6.38
C ALA A 101 -9.16 -10.84 -5.68
N TYR A 102 -9.89 -9.74 -5.54
CA TYR A 102 -9.43 -8.55 -4.81
C TYR A 102 -9.19 -8.88 -3.33
N TYR A 103 -10.13 -9.58 -2.68
CA TYR A 103 -9.96 -9.97 -1.27
C TYR A 103 -8.73 -10.84 -1.07
N LYS A 104 -8.52 -11.84 -1.93
CA LYS A 104 -7.33 -12.71 -1.84
C LYS A 104 -6.04 -11.91 -1.96
N LEU A 105 -6.00 -10.98 -2.89
CA LEU A 105 -4.85 -10.09 -3.08
C LEU A 105 -4.61 -9.25 -1.83
N GLU A 106 -5.66 -8.62 -1.29
CA GLU A 106 -5.54 -7.74 -0.13
C GLU A 106 -5.15 -8.52 1.14
N GLU A 107 -5.67 -9.73 1.31
CA GLU A 107 -5.26 -10.59 2.43
C GLU A 107 -3.76 -10.88 2.39
N TYR A 108 -3.26 -11.30 1.25
CA TYR A 108 -1.84 -11.53 1.06
C TYR A 108 -1.03 -10.26 1.30
N THR A 109 -1.48 -9.15 0.72
CA THR A 109 -0.81 -7.84 0.81
C THR A 109 -0.69 -7.38 2.26
N GLU A 110 -1.78 -7.47 3.04
CA GLU A 110 -1.76 -7.08 4.46
C GLU A 110 -0.82 -7.96 5.28
N ARG A 111 -0.79 -9.26 5.02
CA ARG A 111 0.14 -10.16 5.72
C ARG A 111 1.59 -9.81 5.40
N GLN A 112 1.89 -9.49 4.14
CA GLN A 112 3.24 -9.07 3.75
C GLN A 112 3.61 -7.70 4.32
N ALA A 113 2.67 -6.75 4.36
CA ALA A 113 2.88 -5.46 4.98
C ALA A 113 3.24 -5.61 6.46
N CYS A 114 2.54 -6.47 7.19
CA CYS A 114 2.87 -6.75 8.59
C CYS A 114 4.27 -7.33 8.76
N ARG A 115 4.67 -8.23 7.86
CA ARG A 115 6.05 -8.78 7.87
C ARG A 115 7.10 -7.71 7.61
N LEU A 116 6.84 -6.78 6.69
CA LEU A 116 7.73 -5.65 6.42
C LEU A 116 7.85 -4.74 7.63
N ILE A 117 6.74 -4.45 8.30
CA ILE A 117 6.72 -3.64 9.52
C ILE A 117 7.62 -4.26 10.58
N GLU A 118 7.48 -5.57 10.81
CA GLU A 118 8.27 -6.30 11.79
C GLU A 118 9.74 -6.36 11.38
N LYS A 119 10.01 -6.73 10.14
CA LYS A 119 11.37 -6.85 9.60
C LYS A 119 12.16 -5.55 9.71
N HIS A 120 11.53 -4.42 9.41
CA HIS A 120 12.18 -3.11 9.40
C HIS A 120 12.04 -2.35 10.73
N GLY A 121 11.38 -2.94 11.71
CA GLY A 121 11.18 -2.29 13.02
C GLY A 121 10.43 -0.98 12.92
N LEU A 122 9.38 -0.91 12.09
CA LEU A 122 8.62 0.31 11.88
C LEU A 122 7.73 0.62 13.09
N PRO A 123 7.61 1.90 13.48
CA PRO A 123 6.79 2.31 14.62
C PRO A 123 5.31 2.38 14.21
N CYS A 124 4.71 1.24 13.91
CA CYS A 124 3.34 1.15 13.41
C CYS A 124 2.30 0.80 14.48
N GLY A 125 2.67 0.80 15.76
CA GLY A 125 1.74 0.51 16.84
C GLY A 125 1.12 -0.88 16.70
N ASP A 126 -0.19 -0.97 16.85
CA ASP A 126 -0.93 -2.23 16.76
C ASP A 126 -1.31 -2.58 15.31
N HIS A 127 -0.28 -2.82 14.49
CA HIS A 127 -0.45 -3.09 13.07
C HIS A 127 -1.24 -4.38 12.78
N MET A 128 -1.04 -5.42 13.61
CA MET A 128 -1.76 -6.69 13.41
C MET A 128 -3.26 -6.51 13.61
N SER A 129 -3.65 -5.77 14.64
CA SER A 129 -5.06 -5.50 14.92
C SER A 129 -5.72 -4.67 13.81
N ARG A 130 -5.02 -3.66 13.28
CA ARG A 130 -5.50 -2.88 12.13
C ARG A 130 -5.65 -3.74 10.88
N ALA A 131 -4.70 -4.62 10.61
CA ALA A 131 -4.74 -5.53 9.47
C ALA A 131 -5.94 -6.49 9.58
N ASP A 132 -6.14 -7.07 10.76
CA ASP A 132 -7.25 -7.99 11.01
C ASP A 132 -8.61 -7.29 10.88
N LYS A 133 -8.72 -6.07 11.38
CA LYS A 133 -9.94 -5.26 11.24
C LYS A 133 -10.23 -4.94 9.78
N TYR A 134 -9.23 -4.47 9.05
CA TYR A 134 -9.36 -4.14 7.63
C TYR A 134 -9.84 -5.36 6.82
N LEU A 135 -9.21 -6.51 7.01
CA LEU A 135 -9.56 -7.73 6.27
C LEU A 135 -10.94 -8.25 6.65
N ARG A 136 -11.32 -8.15 7.92
CA ARG A 136 -12.66 -8.53 8.38
C ARG A 136 -13.73 -7.63 7.75
N ASP A 137 -13.50 -6.31 7.74
CA ASP A 137 -14.43 -5.35 7.16
C ASP A 137 -14.56 -5.58 5.65
N LEU A 138 -13.44 -5.83 4.97
CA LEU A 138 -13.44 -6.14 3.54
C LEU A 138 -14.19 -7.44 3.24
N ARG A 139 -13.92 -8.50 4.01
CA ARG A 139 -14.62 -9.79 3.87
C ARG A 139 -16.12 -9.64 4.06
N ASN A 140 -16.54 -8.86 5.06
CA ASN A 140 -17.95 -8.62 5.34
C ASN A 140 -18.66 -7.81 4.25
N SER A 141 -17.90 -7.07 3.43
CA SER A 141 -18.42 -6.30 2.30
C SER A 141 -18.62 -7.13 1.04
N LEU A 142 -18.11 -8.38 1.00
CA LEU A 142 -18.26 -9.25 -0.18
C LEU A 142 -19.71 -9.62 -0.38
N THR A 143 -20.17 -9.52 -1.63
CA THR A 143 -21.50 -9.93 -2.01
C THR A 143 -21.58 -11.46 -2.02
N PRO A 144 -22.62 -12.08 -1.44
CA PRO A 144 -22.79 -13.54 -1.45
C PRO A 144 -22.89 -14.12 -2.86
#